data_96f48e0fb29e6daba49438f4b2463d66
#
_entry.id   96f48e0fb29e6daba49438f4b2463d66
#
_cell.length_a   1.000
_cell.length_b   1.000
_cell.length_c   1.000
_cell.angle_alpha   90.00
_cell.angle_beta   90.00
_cell.angle_gamma   90.00
#
_symmetry.space_group_name_H-M   'P 1'
#
loop_
_entity.id
_entity.type
_entity.pdbx_description
1 polymer ?
#
loop_
_entity_poly.entity_id
_entity_poly.type
_entity_poly.pdbx_seq_one_letter_code
_entity_poly.pdbx_strand_id
1 'polypeptide(L)'
;IEKFSALNCKLVYLDVRNYHSIYGGCLNYNSTDFKFTFSDDASKERLLKMESWWMDSYYSNSGSIVDAINNGVTVEGYDWMHDYPDGNNNYYYSYGKYQKTMKKYGEIPDINLRNALKALVPDVFDGDKVLTVAALNTEYFKNNTTLDLSNKGITNLEGLQYFCGYKNLILDGNNLGEIDLSKYAISTSYTAGPVDEKGIQTFSAKNAGLTKFISGDQYMITSIDVSNNPGLAYLDINRCKSITSLNASGCPLTYVDLRNLAGTYSVLGYSGGAVDASKVQFSFTDSSSTQRKLLVEEWWMDSPWNGTSPCITAKNQGVRIERYEYIGYDKDKMLSSFN
;
A
#
# COMPACT_ATOMS: atom_id res chain seq x y z
N ILE A 1 20.22 -14.67 17.45
CA ILE A 1 19.62 -15.07 18.75
C ILE A 1 18.48 -16.03 18.44
N GLU A 2 18.58 -17.25 18.93
CA GLU A 2 17.54 -18.27 18.71
C GLU A 2 16.38 -18.15 19.72
N LYS A 3 16.64 -17.64 20.90
CA LYS A 3 15.64 -17.44 21.96
C LYS A 3 15.90 -16.15 22.71
N PHE A 4 14.83 -15.44 23.02
CA PHE A 4 14.85 -14.25 23.85
C PHE A 4 13.80 -14.37 24.96
N SER A 5 14.19 -14.15 26.19
CA SER A 5 13.27 -14.12 27.31
C SER A 5 13.59 -12.97 28.27
N ALA A 6 12.62 -12.09 28.46
CA ALA A 6 12.63 -10.98 29.41
C ALA A 6 11.33 -10.98 30.23
N LEU A 7 10.94 -12.15 30.74
CA LEU A 7 9.75 -12.32 31.57
C LEU A 7 9.98 -11.70 32.96
N ASN A 8 8.94 -11.09 33.50
CA ASN A 8 8.92 -10.43 34.81
C ASN A 8 9.88 -9.22 34.94
N CYS A 9 10.32 -8.65 33.81
CA CYS A 9 11.33 -7.58 33.79
C CYS A 9 10.75 -6.16 33.88
N LYS A 10 9.47 -5.95 33.96
CA LYS A 10 8.79 -4.61 34.01
C LYS A 10 9.37 -3.62 33.01
N LEU A 11 9.58 -4.06 31.77
CA LEU A 11 10.15 -3.25 30.70
C LEU A 11 9.30 -2.00 30.45
N VAL A 12 9.96 -0.89 30.13
CA VAL A 12 9.31 0.31 29.57
C VAL A 12 9.75 0.57 28.13
N TYR A 13 10.88 -0.01 27.74
CA TYR A 13 11.42 0.11 26.40
C TYR A 13 12.07 -1.21 25.99
N LEU A 14 11.79 -1.65 24.77
CA LEU A 14 12.44 -2.80 24.14
C LEU A 14 12.62 -2.50 22.65
N ASP A 15 13.85 -2.62 22.16
CA ASP A 15 14.19 -2.49 20.74
C ASP A 15 14.70 -3.84 20.23
N VAL A 16 13.94 -4.45 19.35
CA VAL A 16 14.23 -5.76 18.76
C VAL A 16 14.42 -5.69 17.24
N ARG A 17 14.69 -4.52 16.74
CA ARG A 17 15.13 -4.36 15.35
C ARG A 17 16.50 -5.01 15.20
N ASN A 18 16.86 -5.48 14.01
CA ASN A 18 18.17 -6.11 13.72
C ASN A 18 18.36 -7.55 14.23
N TYR A 19 17.34 -8.23 14.62
CA TYR A 19 17.49 -9.64 14.96
C TYR A 19 17.39 -10.59 13.78
N HIS A 20 17.41 -10.05 12.57
CA HIS A 20 17.38 -10.84 11.32
C HIS A 20 18.79 -11.32 10.97
N SER A 21 18.99 -12.63 10.91
CA SER A 21 20.22 -13.23 10.36
C SER A 21 20.07 -13.31 8.83
N ILE A 22 21.01 -12.72 8.10
CA ILE A 22 21.14 -12.82 6.64
C ILE A 22 21.22 -14.26 6.11
N TYR A 23 21.41 -15.24 6.96
CA TYR A 23 21.55 -16.66 6.61
C TYR A 23 20.38 -17.56 7.08
N GLY A 24 19.21 -17.02 7.27
CA GLY A 24 18.00 -17.82 7.53
C GLY A 24 17.82 -18.32 8.97
N GLY A 25 18.64 -17.87 9.90
CA GLY A 25 18.47 -18.10 11.33
C GLY A 25 17.69 -16.97 12.00
N CYS A 26 16.48 -16.70 11.54
CA CYS A 26 15.59 -15.78 12.24
C CYS A 26 15.17 -16.38 13.57
N LEU A 27 15.05 -15.54 14.61
CA LEU A 27 14.17 -15.87 15.72
C LEU A 27 12.85 -16.37 15.11
N ASN A 28 12.53 -17.61 15.40
CA ASN A 28 11.22 -18.11 15.07
C ASN A 28 10.28 -17.41 16.04
N TYR A 29 9.66 -16.33 15.58
CA TYR A 29 8.82 -15.43 16.39
C TYR A 29 7.50 -16.06 16.83
N ASN A 30 7.46 -17.38 16.84
CA ASN A 30 6.37 -18.04 17.51
C ASN A 30 6.46 -17.70 19.01
N SER A 31 5.33 -17.67 19.64
CA SER A 31 5.12 -17.28 21.03
C SER A 31 5.97 -18.07 22.07
N THR A 32 6.72 -19.09 21.65
CA THR A 32 7.50 -19.94 22.52
C THR A 32 8.94 -19.49 22.72
N ASP A 33 9.53 -18.81 21.71
CA ASP A 33 10.95 -18.46 21.69
C ASP A 33 11.23 -16.98 21.95
N PHE A 34 10.20 -16.13 21.80
CA PHE A 34 10.29 -14.70 22.03
C PHE A 34 9.29 -14.26 23.10
N LYS A 35 9.78 -14.08 24.32
CA LYS A 35 8.95 -13.76 25.48
C LYS A 35 9.44 -12.53 26.21
N PHE A 36 8.55 -11.62 26.50
CA PHE A 36 8.84 -10.43 27.31
C PHE A 36 7.59 -9.96 28.03
N THR A 37 7.79 -9.19 29.10
CA THR A 37 6.71 -8.50 29.79
C THR A 37 7.08 -7.03 29.99
N PHE A 38 6.13 -6.16 29.68
CA PHE A 38 6.22 -4.76 29.99
C PHE A 38 5.66 -4.47 31.37
N SER A 39 6.02 -3.32 31.90
CA SER A 39 5.43 -2.78 33.13
C SER A 39 3.92 -2.62 32.95
N ASP A 40 3.14 -2.96 33.93
CA ASP A 40 1.70 -2.72 34.04
C ASP A 40 1.35 -1.31 34.52
N ASP A 41 2.37 -0.51 34.89
CA ASP A 41 2.22 0.89 35.31
C ASP A 41 1.77 1.75 34.11
N ALA A 42 0.47 2.05 34.09
CA ALA A 42 -0.16 2.84 33.02
C ALA A 42 0.32 4.31 32.99
N SER A 43 0.98 4.80 34.04
CA SER A 43 1.55 6.15 34.07
C SER A 43 2.84 6.26 33.25
N LYS A 44 3.46 5.14 32.87
CA LYS A 44 4.68 5.08 32.09
C LYS A 44 4.37 4.87 30.61
N GLU A 45 4.97 5.69 29.78
CA GLU A 45 5.00 5.42 28.35
C GLU A 45 5.84 4.14 28.11
N ARG A 46 5.28 3.19 27.36
CA ARG A 46 5.89 1.91 27.06
C ARG A 46 6.01 1.73 25.57
N LEU A 47 7.20 1.40 25.10
CA LEU A 47 7.54 1.36 23.69
C LEU A 47 8.26 0.08 23.32
N LEU A 48 7.75 -0.61 22.29
CA LEU A 48 8.39 -1.71 21.60
C LEU A 48 8.73 -1.27 20.17
N LYS A 49 9.99 -1.39 19.79
CA LYS A 49 10.44 -1.20 18.39
C LYS A 49 10.75 -2.54 17.76
N MET A 50 10.22 -2.76 16.56
CA MET A 50 10.39 -4.01 15.83
C MET A 50 10.35 -3.77 14.34
N GLU A 51 10.56 -4.79 13.54
CA GLU A 51 10.39 -4.72 12.10
C GLU A 51 8.91 -4.72 11.72
N SER A 52 8.54 -3.95 10.68
CA SER A 52 7.13 -3.72 10.33
C SER A 52 6.40 -4.99 9.93
N TRP A 53 7.08 -5.93 9.29
CA TRP A 53 6.50 -7.20 8.86
C TRP A 53 6.01 -8.10 10.02
N TRP A 54 6.52 -7.91 11.25
CA TRP A 54 6.00 -8.60 12.43
C TRP A 54 4.65 -8.11 12.90
N MET A 55 4.28 -6.91 12.46
CA MET A 55 3.01 -6.29 12.79
C MET A 55 1.91 -6.74 11.83
N ASP A 56 2.24 -7.51 10.80
CA ASP A 56 1.25 -8.06 9.88
C ASP A 56 0.41 -9.15 10.56
N SER A 57 -0.81 -9.34 10.09
CA SER A 57 -1.83 -10.15 10.78
C SER A 57 -1.40 -11.56 11.16
N TYR A 58 -0.45 -12.15 10.43
CA TYR A 58 0.07 -13.48 10.73
C TYR A 58 0.90 -13.52 12.02
N TYR A 59 1.67 -12.47 12.29
CA TYR A 59 2.55 -12.37 13.46
C TYR A 59 1.94 -11.57 14.59
N SER A 60 0.95 -10.72 14.35
CA SER A 60 0.21 -10.01 15.39
C SER A 60 -0.60 -10.95 16.30
N ASN A 61 -0.78 -12.21 15.88
CA ASN A 61 -1.30 -13.28 16.74
C ASN A 61 -0.25 -13.94 17.64
N SER A 62 1.02 -13.55 17.57
CA SER A 62 2.02 -14.08 18.50
C SER A 62 1.82 -13.46 19.90
N GLY A 63 1.60 -14.30 20.90
CA GLY A 63 1.08 -13.93 22.21
C GLY A 63 1.72 -12.70 22.83
N SER A 64 3.08 -12.61 22.90
CA SER A 64 3.75 -11.52 23.61
C SER A 64 3.55 -10.13 22.97
N ILE A 65 3.42 -10.03 21.64
CA ILE A 65 3.19 -8.75 20.95
C ILE A 65 1.75 -8.32 21.13
N VAL A 66 0.82 -9.24 20.93
CA VAL A 66 -0.62 -9.00 21.14
C VAL A 66 -0.88 -8.58 22.58
N ASP A 67 -0.27 -9.29 23.54
CA ASP A 67 -0.38 -8.97 24.96
C ASP A 67 0.19 -7.59 25.26
N ALA A 68 1.35 -7.24 24.68
CA ALA A 68 1.93 -5.91 24.85
C ALA A 68 0.99 -4.82 24.35
N ILE A 69 0.44 -4.95 23.14
CA ILE A 69 -0.49 -3.97 22.56
C ILE A 69 -1.77 -3.86 23.41
N ASN A 70 -2.36 -4.98 23.79
CA ASN A 70 -3.58 -5.01 24.59
C ASN A 70 -3.35 -4.41 26.00
N ASN A 71 -2.14 -4.53 26.53
CA ASN A 71 -1.72 -3.90 27.79
C ASN A 71 -1.28 -2.43 27.62
N GLY A 72 -1.46 -1.84 26.43
CA GLY A 72 -1.25 -0.42 26.18
C GLY A 72 0.20 -0.05 25.86
N VAL A 73 1.03 -0.99 25.44
CA VAL A 73 2.36 -0.71 24.88
C VAL A 73 2.19 -0.16 23.46
N THR A 74 2.89 0.91 23.15
CA THR A 74 3.01 1.42 21.78
C THR A 74 4.01 0.53 21.04
N VAL A 75 3.66 0.03 19.87
CA VAL A 75 4.55 -0.77 19.01
C VAL A 75 4.84 0.01 17.75
N GLU A 76 6.11 0.24 17.45
CA GLU A 76 6.59 0.91 16.24
C GLU A 76 7.24 -0.10 15.30
N GLY A 77 6.72 -0.19 14.07
CA GLY A 77 7.28 -1.00 13.00
C GLY A 77 8.18 -0.18 12.08
N TYR A 78 9.31 -0.75 11.74
CA TYR A 78 10.32 -0.15 10.86
C TYR A 78 10.59 -1.08 9.69
N ASP A 79 10.68 -0.52 8.48
CA ASP A 79 11.09 -1.28 7.31
C ASP A 79 12.59 -1.45 7.27
N TRP A 80 12.98 -2.58 6.74
CA TRP A 80 14.34 -2.88 6.43
C TRP A 80 14.65 -2.37 5.03
N MET A 81 15.59 -1.45 4.91
CA MET A 81 16.04 -0.94 3.63
C MET A 81 17.32 -1.67 3.22
N HIS A 82 17.26 -2.32 2.06
CA HIS A 82 18.45 -2.75 1.35
C HIS A 82 19.04 -1.54 0.62
N ASP A 83 20.13 -0.99 1.12
CA ASP A 83 20.98 -0.18 0.30
C ASP A 83 21.82 -1.12 -0.56
N TYR A 84 21.52 -1.21 -1.86
CA TYR A 84 22.40 -1.90 -2.79
C TYR A 84 23.71 -1.13 -2.90
N PRO A 85 24.86 -1.80 -2.75
CA PRO A 85 26.14 -1.12 -2.76
C PRO A 85 26.54 -0.70 -4.17
N ASP A 86 27.39 0.31 -4.19
CA ASP A 86 28.27 0.70 -5.27
C ASP A 86 29.17 -0.47 -5.72
N GLY A 87 28.70 -1.35 -6.57
CA GLY A 87 29.50 -2.30 -7.35
C GLY A 87 30.41 -3.30 -6.63
N ASN A 88 30.54 -3.28 -5.29
CA ASN A 88 31.49 -4.08 -4.53
C ASN A 88 30.89 -5.15 -3.59
N ASN A 89 29.67 -5.60 -3.81
CA ASN A 89 29.02 -6.68 -3.05
C ASN A 89 28.99 -6.52 -1.51
N ASN A 90 29.25 -5.35 -0.96
CA ASN A 90 29.06 -5.08 0.45
C ASN A 90 27.61 -4.64 0.68
N TYR A 91 26.82 -5.48 1.29
CA TYR A 91 25.45 -5.17 1.68
C TYR A 91 25.46 -4.28 2.91
N TYR A 92 25.15 -3.01 2.76
CA TYR A 92 24.87 -2.13 3.88
C TYR A 92 23.38 -2.21 4.19
N TYR A 93 23.07 -2.58 5.41
CA TYR A 93 21.70 -2.65 5.90
C TYR A 93 21.45 -1.40 6.72
N SER A 94 20.61 -0.51 6.23
CA SER A 94 20.19 0.63 7.01
C SER A 94 18.77 0.41 7.54
N TYR A 95 18.54 0.71 8.81
CA TYR A 95 17.20 0.85 9.34
C TYR A 95 16.66 2.17 8.88
N GLY A 96 15.86 2.05 7.94
CA GLY A 96 15.38 3.21 7.31
C GLY A 96 14.06 3.67 7.88
N LYS A 97 13.05 3.69 7.23
CA LYS A 97 11.85 4.47 7.39
C LYS A 97 10.92 3.82 8.41
N TYR A 98 10.55 4.55 9.44
CA TYR A 98 9.38 4.27 10.25
C TYR A 98 8.15 4.11 9.37
N GLN A 99 7.44 2.98 9.50
CA GLN A 99 6.31 2.68 8.64
C GLN A 99 4.97 2.74 9.35
N LYS A 100 4.87 2.19 10.54
CA LYS A 100 3.58 2.16 11.24
C LYS A 100 3.71 2.09 12.76
N THR A 101 2.72 2.67 13.44
CA THR A 101 2.55 2.51 14.89
C THR A 101 1.27 1.72 15.16
N MET A 102 1.35 0.76 16.07
CA MET A 102 0.20 0.10 16.66
C MET A 102 0.08 0.45 18.14
N LYS A 103 -1.12 0.84 18.53
CA LYS A 103 -1.55 1.08 19.91
C LYS A 103 -2.80 0.24 20.16
N LYS A 104 -3.13 0.02 21.42
CA LYS A 104 -4.37 -0.68 21.78
C LYS A 104 -5.59 -0.11 21.07
N TYR A 105 -5.67 1.21 21.02
CA TYR A 105 -6.77 1.93 20.39
C TYR A 105 -6.28 2.71 19.18
N GLY A 106 -7.00 2.55 18.07
CA GLY A 106 -6.91 3.39 16.87
C GLY A 106 -8.06 4.37 16.80
N GLU A 107 -7.86 5.45 16.10
CA GLU A 107 -8.89 6.46 15.84
C GLU A 107 -9.24 6.47 14.35
N ILE A 108 -10.51 6.68 14.06
CA ILE A 108 -11.04 6.92 12.72
C ILE A 108 -11.69 8.31 12.77
N PRO A 109 -11.00 9.36 12.30
CA PRO A 109 -11.49 10.73 12.41
C PRO A 109 -12.79 10.95 11.62
N ASP A 110 -12.90 10.36 10.44
CA ASP A 110 -14.10 10.49 9.61
C ASP A 110 -15.26 9.69 10.23
N ILE A 111 -16.31 10.39 10.64
CA ILE A 111 -17.46 9.78 11.31
C ILE A 111 -18.22 8.83 10.39
N ASN A 112 -18.26 9.11 9.08
CA ASN A 112 -18.96 8.27 8.11
C ASN A 112 -18.20 6.96 7.87
N LEU A 113 -16.87 7.03 7.76
CA LEU A 113 -16.01 5.85 7.69
C LEU A 113 -16.15 5.01 8.97
N ARG A 114 -16.04 5.66 10.13
CA ARG A 114 -16.17 4.99 11.43
C ARG A 114 -17.50 4.27 11.58
N ASN A 115 -18.61 4.96 11.26
CA ASN A 115 -19.94 4.37 11.35
C ASN A 115 -20.12 3.22 10.36
N ALA A 116 -19.62 3.34 9.13
CA ALA A 116 -19.68 2.28 8.14
C ALA A 116 -18.92 1.04 8.60
N LEU A 117 -17.69 1.19 9.10
CA LEU A 117 -16.91 0.07 9.61
C LEU A 117 -17.48 -0.53 10.89
N LYS A 118 -18.01 0.30 11.80
CA LYS A 118 -18.66 -0.14 13.03
C LYS A 118 -19.93 -0.96 12.76
N ALA A 119 -20.66 -0.64 11.70
CA ALA A 119 -21.81 -1.43 11.26
C ALA A 119 -21.44 -2.81 10.72
N LEU A 120 -20.23 -2.95 10.12
CA LEU A 120 -19.76 -4.22 9.57
C LEU A 120 -19.10 -5.10 10.62
N VAL A 121 -18.34 -4.53 11.53
CA VAL A 121 -17.51 -5.23 12.52
C VAL A 121 -17.59 -4.57 13.90
N PRO A 122 -18.77 -4.55 14.54
CA PRO A 122 -19.00 -3.84 15.80
C PRO A 122 -18.08 -4.32 16.93
N ASP A 123 -17.74 -5.59 16.95
CA ASP A 123 -16.98 -6.24 18.04
C ASP A 123 -15.53 -5.77 18.13
N VAL A 124 -15.02 -5.09 17.10
CA VAL A 124 -13.67 -4.53 17.11
C VAL A 124 -13.64 -3.07 17.58
N PHE A 125 -14.75 -2.54 18.06
CA PHE A 125 -14.88 -1.19 18.58
C PHE A 125 -15.13 -1.17 20.09
N ASP A 126 -14.45 -0.25 20.77
CA ASP A 126 -14.71 0.14 22.15
C ASP A 126 -15.13 1.62 22.13
N GLY A 127 -16.45 1.84 22.23
CA GLY A 127 -17.03 3.15 21.95
C GLY A 127 -16.76 3.58 20.49
N ASP A 128 -16.07 4.69 20.30
CA ASP A 128 -15.69 5.21 18.99
C ASP A 128 -14.24 4.88 18.59
N LYS A 129 -13.53 4.13 19.43
CA LYS A 129 -12.15 3.72 19.19
C LYS A 129 -12.08 2.30 18.65
N VAL A 130 -11.13 2.04 17.78
CA VAL A 130 -10.86 0.72 17.22
C VAL A 130 -9.90 -0.03 18.11
N LEU A 131 -10.21 -1.26 18.48
CA LEU A 131 -9.29 -2.22 19.07
C LEU A 131 -8.39 -2.76 17.94
N THR A 132 -7.20 -2.23 17.80
CA THR A 132 -6.39 -2.41 16.58
C THR A 132 -6.04 -3.87 16.31
N VAL A 133 -5.70 -4.64 17.35
CA VAL A 133 -5.40 -6.07 17.20
C VAL A 133 -6.64 -6.86 16.78
N ALA A 134 -7.80 -6.55 17.36
CA ALA A 134 -9.06 -7.20 17.00
C ALA A 134 -9.46 -6.86 15.55
N ALA A 135 -9.29 -5.62 15.13
CA ALA A 135 -9.59 -5.18 13.76
C ALA A 135 -8.70 -5.87 12.72
N LEU A 136 -7.39 -6.01 12.99
CA LEU A 136 -6.47 -6.74 12.12
C LEU A 136 -6.82 -8.24 11.99
N ASN A 137 -7.40 -8.83 13.02
CA ASN A 137 -7.68 -10.26 13.09
C ASN A 137 -9.16 -10.60 12.93
N THR A 138 -9.98 -9.64 12.49
CA THR A 138 -11.42 -9.90 12.37
C THR A 138 -11.71 -11.01 11.37
N GLU A 139 -12.54 -11.96 11.79
CA GLU A 139 -13.00 -13.04 10.91
C GLU A 139 -13.91 -12.53 9.78
N TYR A 140 -14.48 -11.33 9.94
CA TYR A 140 -15.37 -10.76 8.93
C TYR A 140 -14.73 -10.74 7.53
N PHE A 141 -13.50 -10.20 7.40
CA PHE A 141 -12.84 -10.08 6.10
C PHE A 141 -12.23 -11.38 5.59
N LYS A 142 -12.10 -12.41 6.41
CA LYS A 142 -11.74 -13.77 5.95
C LYS A 142 -12.86 -14.38 5.09
N ASN A 143 -14.10 -14.06 5.42
CA ASN A 143 -15.29 -14.57 4.73
C ASN A 143 -15.85 -13.57 3.71
N ASN A 144 -15.59 -12.28 3.90
CA ASN A 144 -16.10 -11.19 3.06
C ASN A 144 -14.92 -10.43 2.44
N THR A 145 -14.52 -10.84 1.25
CA THR A 145 -13.33 -10.27 0.57
C THR A 145 -13.57 -8.89 -0.03
N THR A 146 -14.80 -8.36 0.03
CA THR A 146 -15.14 -7.04 -0.49
C THR A 146 -15.51 -6.10 0.64
N LEU A 147 -14.79 -4.98 0.72
CA LEU A 147 -15.15 -3.84 1.56
C LEU A 147 -15.80 -2.77 0.68
N ASP A 148 -17.12 -2.72 0.72
CA ASP A 148 -17.92 -1.73 -0.01
C ASP A 148 -18.28 -0.56 0.92
N LEU A 149 -17.66 0.56 0.69
CA LEU A 149 -17.86 1.83 1.38
C LEU A 149 -18.45 2.89 0.45
N SER A 150 -19.10 2.48 -0.64
CA SER A 150 -19.66 3.40 -1.64
C SER A 150 -20.80 4.24 -1.08
N ASN A 151 -20.92 5.49 -1.55
CA ASN A 151 -22.00 6.42 -1.23
C ASN A 151 -22.23 6.64 0.28
N LYS A 152 -21.14 6.67 1.07
CA LYS A 152 -21.21 6.90 2.52
C LYS A 152 -20.92 8.35 2.92
N GLY A 153 -20.52 9.21 1.97
CA GLY A 153 -20.12 10.59 2.27
C GLY A 153 -18.77 10.66 3.00
N ILE A 154 -17.91 9.69 2.80
CA ILE A 154 -16.57 9.63 3.39
C ILE A 154 -15.68 10.68 2.73
N THR A 155 -14.89 11.36 3.56
CA THR A 155 -13.95 12.40 3.11
C THR A 155 -12.50 12.09 3.49
N ASN A 156 -12.29 11.17 4.42
CA ASN A 156 -10.96 10.78 4.91
C ASN A 156 -10.92 9.29 5.21
N LEU A 157 -9.88 8.62 4.75
CA LEU A 157 -9.69 7.17 4.94
C LEU A 157 -8.79 6.82 6.14
N GLU A 158 -8.35 7.81 6.93
CA GLU A 158 -7.52 7.55 8.11
C GLU A 158 -8.24 6.62 9.08
N GLY A 159 -7.54 5.59 9.51
CA GLY A 159 -8.08 4.50 10.31
C GLY A 159 -8.36 3.23 9.51
N LEU A 160 -8.45 3.30 8.18
CA LEU A 160 -8.64 2.12 7.33
C LEU A 160 -7.45 1.15 7.43
N GLN A 161 -6.25 1.64 7.73
CA GLN A 161 -5.04 0.84 7.95
C GLN A 161 -5.12 -0.14 9.13
N TYR A 162 -6.12 -0.01 10.00
CA TYR A 162 -6.32 -0.96 11.10
C TYR A 162 -7.04 -2.24 10.65
N PHE A 163 -7.56 -2.26 9.42
CA PHE A 163 -8.32 -3.38 8.88
C PHE A 163 -7.58 -4.04 7.72
N CYS A 164 -7.58 -5.34 7.67
CA CYS A 164 -6.96 -6.09 6.57
C CYS A 164 -7.80 -7.32 6.20
N GLY A 165 -7.42 -7.99 5.10
CA GLY A 165 -8.05 -9.21 4.64
C GLY A 165 -9.06 -9.02 3.52
N TYR A 166 -9.57 -7.80 3.28
CA TYR A 166 -10.36 -7.52 2.08
C TYR A 166 -9.46 -7.44 0.85
N LYS A 167 -9.95 -7.95 -0.26
CA LYS A 167 -9.28 -7.97 -1.57
C LYS A 167 -9.82 -6.89 -2.50
N ASN A 168 -11.06 -6.51 -2.32
CA ASN A 168 -11.74 -5.52 -3.15
C ASN A 168 -12.13 -4.33 -2.28
N LEU A 169 -11.68 -3.15 -2.64
CA LEU A 169 -12.04 -1.90 -1.96
C LEU A 169 -12.85 -1.02 -2.90
N ILE A 170 -14.09 -0.70 -2.51
CA ILE A 170 -15.01 0.14 -3.28
C ILE A 170 -15.33 1.40 -2.49
N LEU A 171 -14.99 2.55 -3.06
CA LEU A 171 -15.14 3.88 -2.47
C LEU A 171 -15.97 4.81 -3.35
N ASP A 172 -16.71 4.27 -4.31
CA ASP A 172 -17.49 5.03 -5.30
C ASP A 172 -18.44 6.04 -4.65
N GLY A 173 -18.60 7.20 -5.27
CA GLY A 173 -19.60 8.19 -4.84
C GLY A 173 -19.33 8.88 -3.49
N ASN A 174 -18.08 8.87 -3.03
CA ASN A 174 -17.65 9.62 -1.84
C ASN A 174 -17.07 11.00 -2.21
N ASN A 175 -16.36 11.68 -1.31
CA ASN A 175 -15.69 12.96 -1.57
C ASN A 175 -14.29 12.98 -0.93
N LEU A 176 -13.38 12.20 -1.49
CA LEU A 176 -12.12 11.81 -0.85
C LEU A 176 -10.96 12.79 -1.10
N GLY A 177 -11.03 13.63 -2.17
CA GLY A 177 -9.94 14.53 -2.50
C GLY A 177 -8.67 13.79 -2.93
N GLU A 178 -7.66 13.74 -2.07
CA GLU A 178 -6.41 13.04 -2.35
C GLU A 178 -6.39 11.65 -1.70
N ILE A 179 -6.01 10.64 -2.48
CA ILE A 179 -5.75 9.28 -1.99
C ILE A 179 -4.30 8.91 -2.25
N ASP A 180 -3.65 8.40 -1.21
CA ASP A 180 -2.38 7.70 -1.27
C ASP A 180 -2.57 6.35 -0.55
N LEU A 181 -2.73 5.28 -1.34
CA LEU A 181 -3.01 3.94 -0.80
C LEU A 181 -1.84 3.38 0.02
N SER A 182 -0.63 3.90 -0.13
CA SER A 182 0.51 3.48 0.71
C SER A 182 0.27 3.75 2.19
N LYS A 183 -0.61 4.69 2.53
CA LYS A 183 -0.96 5.04 3.91
C LYS A 183 -1.99 4.10 4.53
N TYR A 184 -2.81 3.45 3.71
CA TYR A 184 -4.00 2.70 4.16
C TYR A 184 -3.93 1.21 3.82
N ALA A 185 -3.15 0.84 2.83
CA ALA A 185 -2.90 -0.55 2.56
C ALA A 185 -1.94 -1.10 3.62
N ILE A 186 -2.33 -2.17 4.27
CA ILE A 186 -1.37 -2.95 5.04
C ILE A 186 -0.51 -3.62 3.99
N SER A 187 0.64 -3.01 3.74
CA SER A 187 1.62 -3.49 2.79
C SER A 187 1.98 -4.92 3.17
N THR A 188 1.76 -5.82 2.25
CA THR A 188 2.38 -7.12 2.31
C THR A 188 3.87 -6.92 2.12
N SER A 189 4.62 -6.95 3.20
CA SER A 189 6.06 -7.09 3.12
C SER A 189 6.39 -8.28 2.21
N TYR A 190 7.24 -8.06 1.23
CA TYR A 190 7.78 -9.12 0.38
C TYR A 190 8.71 -9.98 1.22
N THR A 191 8.17 -10.92 1.97
CA THR A 191 8.93 -11.97 2.62
C THR A 191 8.71 -13.27 1.85
N ALA A 192 9.79 -14.03 1.68
CA ALA A 192 9.85 -15.31 0.96
C ALA A 192 9.05 -16.43 1.64
N GLY A 193 7.77 -16.21 1.84
CA GLY A 193 6.76 -17.17 2.22
C GLY A 193 5.71 -17.30 1.12
N PRO A 194 4.79 -18.26 1.19
CA PRO A 194 3.69 -18.30 0.24
C PRO A 194 3.05 -16.92 0.25
N VAL A 195 2.99 -16.30 -0.93
CA VAL A 195 2.50 -14.93 -1.14
C VAL A 195 1.10 -14.89 -0.57
N ASP A 196 1.01 -14.52 0.69
CA ASP A 196 -0.28 -14.45 1.35
C ASP A 196 -1.05 -13.36 0.64
N GLU A 197 -2.16 -13.75 0.09
CA GLU A 197 -3.12 -13.01 -0.73
C GLU A 197 -3.74 -11.78 0.00
N LYS A 198 -2.97 -11.06 0.80
CA LYS A 198 -3.48 -10.06 1.76
C LYS A 198 -3.54 -8.64 1.22
N GLY A 199 -3.10 -8.39 0.00
CA GLY A 199 -3.19 -7.07 -0.62
C GLY A 199 -4.53 -6.81 -1.30
N ILE A 200 -4.85 -5.53 -1.51
CA ILE A 200 -5.97 -5.12 -2.35
C ILE A 200 -5.72 -5.62 -3.77
N GLN A 201 -6.68 -6.34 -4.35
CA GLN A 201 -6.64 -6.85 -5.72
C GLN A 201 -7.41 -5.95 -6.68
N THR A 202 -8.52 -5.37 -6.22
CA THR A 202 -9.28 -4.41 -7.02
C THR A 202 -9.58 -3.15 -6.20
N PHE A 203 -9.47 -2.01 -6.86
CA PHE A 203 -9.76 -0.72 -6.28
C PHE A 203 -10.74 0.05 -7.16
N SER A 204 -11.80 0.57 -6.57
CA SER A 204 -12.76 1.44 -7.25
C SER A 204 -13.06 2.69 -6.44
N ALA A 205 -12.95 3.85 -7.06
CA ALA A 205 -13.31 5.16 -6.51
C ALA A 205 -13.89 6.06 -7.62
N LYS A 206 -14.92 5.55 -8.30
CA LYS A 206 -15.63 6.28 -9.36
C LYS A 206 -16.45 7.41 -8.75
N ASN A 207 -16.42 8.57 -9.41
CA ASN A 207 -17.19 9.73 -8.96
C ASN A 207 -17.01 9.99 -7.44
N ALA A 208 -15.77 9.86 -6.96
CA ALA A 208 -15.43 9.92 -5.54
C ALA A 208 -14.78 11.26 -5.14
N GLY A 209 -14.90 12.29 -5.99
CA GLY A 209 -14.32 13.61 -5.73
C GLY A 209 -12.79 13.64 -5.71
N LEU A 210 -12.15 12.69 -6.37
CA LEU A 210 -10.70 12.60 -6.39
C LEU A 210 -10.06 13.79 -7.12
N THR A 211 -8.98 14.31 -6.54
CA THR A 211 -8.10 15.32 -7.15
C THR A 211 -6.71 14.77 -7.43
N LYS A 212 -6.30 13.79 -6.62
CA LYS A 212 -5.02 13.10 -6.73
C LYS A 212 -5.15 11.64 -6.30
N PHE A 213 -4.53 10.74 -7.05
CA PHE A 213 -4.45 9.33 -6.71
C PHE A 213 -3.03 8.82 -6.81
N ILE A 214 -2.57 8.15 -5.75
CA ILE A 214 -1.29 7.44 -5.68
C ILE A 214 -1.59 6.02 -5.19
N SER A 215 -1.20 5.03 -5.99
CA SER A 215 -1.39 3.62 -5.61
C SER A 215 -0.41 3.15 -4.53
N GLY A 216 0.77 3.75 -4.47
CA GLY A 216 1.87 3.21 -3.67
C GLY A 216 2.33 1.84 -4.16
N ASP A 217 3.06 1.12 -3.32
CA ASP A 217 3.62 -0.20 -3.64
C ASP A 217 2.59 -1.33 -3.54
N GLN A 218 1.50 -1.23 -4.33
CA GLN A 218 0.40 -2.21 -4.33
C GLN A 218 0.65 -3.30 -5.37
N TYR A 219 1.51 -4.26 -5.03
CA TYR A 219 1.92 -5.34 -5.95
C TYR A 219 0.78 -6.29 -6.39
N MET A 220 -0.29 -6.37 -5.61
CA MET A 220 -1.40 -7.30 -5.86
C MET A 220 -2.56 -6.68 -6.64
N ILE A 221 -2.59 -5.36 -6.83
CA ILE A 221 -3.68 -4.71 -7.56
C ILE A 221 -3.66 -5.13 -9.03
N THR A 222 -4.77 -5.71 -9.46
CA THR A 222 -5.00 -6.11 -10.85
C THR A 222 -5.91 -5.14 -11.59
N SER A 223 -6.76 -4.41 -10.88
CA SER A 223 -7.72 -3.47 -11.47
C SER A 223 -7.87 -2.19 -10.64
N ILE A 224 -7.80 -1.05 -11.32
CA ILE A 224 -8.05 0.28 -10.75
C ILE A 224 -9.10 0.99 -11.61
N ASP A 225 -10.20 1.42 -10.98
CA ASP A 225 -11.19 2.29 -11.60
C ASP A 225 -11.36 3.58 -10.78
N VAL A 226 -10.84 4.67 -11.31
CA VAL A 226 -10.95 6.03 -10.77
C VAL A 226 -11.67 6.96 -11.74
N SER A 227 -12.52 6.40 -12.59
CA SER A 227 -13.25 7.14 -13.63
C SER A 227 -14.23 8.16 -13.06
N ASN A 228 -14.62 9.12 -13.90
CA ASN A 228 -15.60 10.16 -13.60
C ASN A 228 -15.25 11.01 -12.36
N ASN A 229 -13.97 11.30 -12.16
CA ASN A 229 -13.51 12.27 -11.17
C ASN A 229 -13.07 13.56 -11.87
N PRO A 230 -13.96 14.55 -11.99
CA PRO A 230 -13.68 15.79 -12.78
C PRO A 230 -12.59 16.67 -12.15
N GLY A 231 -12.17 16.39 -10.92
CA GLY A 231 -11.05 17.06 -10.25
C GLY A 231 -9.72 16.30 -10.35
N LEU A 232 -9.71 15.06 -10.85
CA LEU A 232 -8.51 14.22 -10.84
C LEU A 232 -7.50 14.69 -11.90
N ALA A 233 -6.48 15.38 -11.42
CA ALA A 233 -5.39 15.89 -12.24
C ALA A 233 -4.11 15.07 -12.18
N TYR A 234 -3.88 14.35 -11.07
CA TYR A 234 -2.66 13.59 -10.80
C TYR A 234 -2.97 12.11 -10.56
N LEU A 235 -2.39 11.25 -11.40
CA LEU A 235 -2.54 9.79 -11.35
C LEU A 235 -1.16 9.14 -11.30
N ASP A 236 -0.83 8.47 -10.21
CA ASP A 236 0.40 7.72 -10.03
C ASP A 236 0.07 6.28 -9.64
N ILE A 237 0.31 5.37 -10.56
CA ILE A 237 0.17 3.92 -10.35
C ILE A 237 1.52 3.20 -10.53
N ASN A 238 2.60 3.95 -10.35
CA ASN A 238 3.94 3.41 -10.37
C ASN A 238 4.04 2.21 -9.41
N ARG A 239 4.66 1.13 -9.88
CA ARG A 239 4.86 -0.13 -9.13
C ARG A 239 3.65 -1.04 -8.91
N CYS A 240 2.51 -0.75 -9.51
CA CYS A 240 1.40 -1.72 -9.58
C CYS A 240 1.72 -2.85 -10.56
N LYS A 241 2.62 -3.75 -10.18
CA LYS A 241 3.19 -4.77 -11.09
C LYS A 241 2.18 -5.79 -11.63
N SER A 242 1.05 -5.97 -10.97
CA SER A 242 0.01 -6.93 -11.36
C SER A 242 -1.16 -6.30 -12.11
N ILE A 243 -1.10 -5.01 -12.43
CA ILE A 243 -2.21 -4.29 -13.05
C ILE A 243 -2.57 -4.87 -14.43
N THR A 244 -3.81 -5.22 -14.62
CA THR A 244 -4.37 -5.70 -15.90
C THR A 244 -5.44 -4.76 -16.46
N SER A 245 -5.96 -3.85 -15.64
CA SER A 245 -6.99 -2.89 -16.04
C SER A 245 -6.84 -1.58 -15.29
N LEU A 246 -6.84 -0.48 -16.03
CA LEU A 246 -6.87 0.89 -15.52
C LEU A 246 -7.97 1.66 -16.22
N ASN A 247 -8.90 2.21 -15.46
CA ASN A 247 -9.93 3.13 -15.99
C ASN A 247 -9.86 4.47 -15.24
N ALA A 248 -9.41 5.50 -15.91
CA ALA A 248 -9.43 6.90 -15.48
C ALA A 248 -10.15 7.78 -16.52
N SER A 249 -11.15 7.22 -17.21
CA SER A 249 -11.96 7.97 -18.18
C SER A 249 -12.78 9.07 -17.48
N GLY A 250 -12.99 10.18 -18.15
CA GLY A 250 -13.70 11.33 -17.58
C GLY A 250 -12.91 12.10 -16.51
N CYS A 251 -11.58 11.94 -16.48
CA CYS A 251 -10.67 12.66 -15.57
C CYS A 251 -9.79 13.63 -16.39
N PRO A 252 -9.71 14.93 -16.04
CA PRO A 252 -8.88 15.90 -16.74
C PRO A 252 -7.42 15.84 -16.28
N LEU A 253 -6.75 14.74 -16.56
CA LEU A 253 -5.40 14.49 -16.06
C LEU A 253 -4.38 15.50 -16.62
N THR A 254 -3.42 15.87 -15.78
CA THR A 254 -2.23 16.65 -16.14
C THR A 254 -0.94 15.86 -15.92
N TYR A 255 -0.98 14.89 -15.02
CA TYR A 255 0.15 14.02 -14.71
C TYR A 255 -0.30 12.56 -14.63
N VAL A 256 0.42 11.68 -15.33
CA VAL A 256 0.20 10.23 -15.29
C VAL A 256 1.56 9.53 -15.19
N ASP A 257 1.73 8.69 -14.17
CA ASP A 257 2.91 7.84 -13.99
C ASP A 257 2.53 6.37 -14.10
N LEU A 258 3.00 5.73 -15.17
CA LEU A 258 2.77 4.32 -15.48
C LEU A 258 4.07 3.50 -15.44
N ARG A 259 5.11 3.99 -14.77
CA ARG A 259 6.38 3.26 -14.69
C ARG A 259 6.26 2.02 -13.81
N ASN A 260 7.11 1.05 -14.05
CA ASN A 260 7.19 -0.19 -13.25
C ASN A 260 5.88 -0.99 -13.15
N LEU A 261 4.99 -0.86 -14.15
CA LEU A 261 3.75 -1.64 -14.18
C LEU A 261 3.97 -3.09 -14.58
N ALA A 262 5.05 -3.41 -15.23
CA ALA A 262 5.27 -4.74 -15.77
C ALA A 262 6.59 -5.33 -15.32
N GLY A 263 6.59 -6.12 -14.26
CA GLY A 263 7.63 -7.13 -14.05
C GLY A 263 7.63 -8.24 -15.11
N THR A 264 6.61 -8.30 -15.96
CA THR A 264 6.49 -9.24 -17.08
C THR A 264 5.65 -8.60 -18.18
N TYR A 265 6.06 -8.78 -19.42
CA TYR A 265 5.41 -8.32 -20.65
C TYR A 265 3.95 -8.79 -20.84
N SER A 266 3.38 -9.51 -19.88
CA SER A 266 2.05 -10.11 -19.98
C SER A 266 0.93 -9.32 -19.28
N VAL A 267 1.24 -8.32 -18.49
CA VAL A 267 0.32 -7.78 -17.50
C VAL A 267 -0.78 -6.89 -18.09
N LEU A 268 -0.49 -6.13 -19.13
CA LEU A 268 -1.49 -5.31 -19.82
C LEU A 268 -1.92 -5.92 -21.17
N GLY A 269 -1.85 -7.24 -21.30
CA GLY A 269 -2.24 -7.96 -22.51
C GLY A 269 -1.10 -8.19 -23.48
N TYR A 270 0.15 -7.95 -23.09
CA TYR A 270 1.32 -8.18 -23.92
C TYR A 270 1.80 -9.64 -23.77
N SER A 271 1.22 -10.52 -24.52
CA SER A 271 1.76 -11.86 -24.80
C SER A 271 2.31 -11.91 -26.24
N GLY A 272 3.34 -11.10 -26.52
CA GLY A 272 3.87 -10.97 -27.88
C GLY A 272 2.92 -10.26 -28.86
N GLY A 273 1.89 -9.59 -28.34
CA GLY A 273 0.86 -8.89 -29.10
C GLY A 273 0.76 -7.40 -28.72
N ALA A 274 -0.33 -6.77 -29.07
CA ALA A 274 -0.63 -5.38 -28.76
C ALA A 274 -1.16 -5.23 -27.33
N VAL A 275 -0.82 -4.13 -26.66
CA VAL A 275 -1.49 -3.72 -25.41
C VAL A 275 -2.97 -3.43 -25.73
N ASP A 276 -3.87 -4.01 -24.94
CA ASP A 276 -5.30 -3.82 -25.11
C ASP A 276 -5.73 -2.45 -24.60
N ALA A 277 -5.94 -1.50 -25.53
CA ALA A 277 -6.35 -0.14 -25.20
C ALA A 277 -7.71 -0.08 -24.47
N SER A 278 -8.54 -1.12 -24.54
CA SER A 278 -9.78 -1.18 -23.77
C SER A 278 -9.57 -1.36 -22.28
N LYS A 279 -8.41 -1.90 -21.88
CA LYS A 279 -8.02 -2.15 -20.49
C LYS A 279 -7.26 -1.00 -19.86
N VAL A 280 -6.78 -0.03 -20.66
CA VAL A 280 -6.01 1.13 -20.18
C VAL A 280 -6.65 2.39 -20.73
N GLN A 281 -7.51 3.00 -19.94
CA GLN A 281 -8.30 4.16 -20.35
C GLN A 281 -7.96 5.37 -19.48
N PHE A 282 -7.39 6.39 -20.07
CA PHE A 282 -7.18 7.71 -19.48
C PHE A 282 -7.14 8.79 -20.57
N SER A 283 -7.39 10.02 -20.17
CA SER A 283 -7.28 11.18 -21.06
C SER A 283 -6.64 12.35 -20.33
N PHE A 284 -5.92 13.18 -21.06
CA PHE A 284 -5.40 14.42 -20.54
C PHE A 284 -6.40 15.57 -20.76
N THR A 285 -6.32 16.59 -19.90
CA THR A 285 -7.08 17.81 -20.12
C THR A 285 -6.73 18.46 -21.45
N ASP A 286 -7.70 19.09 -22.12
CA ASP A 286 -7.47 19.78 -23.37
C ASP A 286 -6.83 21.17 -23.22
N SER A 287 -6.61 21.63 -22.00
CA SER A 287 -6.04 22.94 -21.73
C SER A 287 -4.60 23.05 -22.23
N SER A 288 -4.40 23.83 -23.28
CA SER A 288 -3.07 24.13 -23.84
C SER A 288 -2.17 24.95 -22.90
N SER A 289 -2.76 25.62 -21.90
CA SER A 289 -2.02 26.42 -20.91
C SER A 289 -1.44 25.60 -19.76
N THR A 290 -1.83 24.33 -19.62
CA THR A 290 -1.38 23.47 -18.53
C THR A 290 -0.30 22.51 -19.04
N GLN A 291 0.83 22.51 -18.37
CA GLN A 291 1.88 21.52 -18.66
C GLN A 291 1.37 20.13 -18.28
N ARG A 292 1.35 19.24 -19.27
CA ARG A 292 0.88 17.86 -19.12
C ARG A 292 2.04 16.89 -19.29
N LYS A 293 2.07 15.82 -18.47
CA LYS A 293 3.19 14.91 -18.40
C LYS A 293 2.74 13.45 -18.30
N LEU A 294 3.36 12.59 -19.09
CA LEU A 294 3.19 11.15 -19.07
C LEU A 294 4.56 10.50 -18.85
N LEU A 295 4.69 9.69 -17.81
CA LEU A 295 5.89 8.90 -17.53
C LEU A 295 5.58 7.43 -17.85
N VAL A 296 6.41 6.83 -18.70
CA VAL A 296 6.25 5.45 -19.16
C VAL A 296 7.62 4.76 -19.25
N GLU A 297 7.60 3.45 -19.26
CA GLU A 297 8.77 2.68 -19.63
C GLU A 297 8.98 2.66 -21.14
N GLU A 298 10.23 2.42 -21.56
CA GLU A 298 10.63 2.46 -22.96
C GLU A 298 9.74 1.59 -23.85
N TRP A 299 9.45 0.37 -23.42
CA TRP A 299 8.67 -0.59 -24.19
C TRP A 299 7.23 -0.14 -24.50
N TRP A 300 6.66 0.79 -23.72
CA TRP A 300 5.35 1.39 -24.00
C TRP A 300 5.30 2.14 -25.32
N MET A 301 6.43 2.74 -25.71
CA MET A 301 6.51 3.51 -26.96
C MET A 301 6.62 2.60 -28.18
N ASP A 302 7.24 1.46 -28.03
CA ASP A 302 7.56 0.53 -29.12
C ASP A 302 6.51 -0.59 -29.27
N SER A 303 5.59 -0.71 -28.31
CA SER A 303 4.56 -1.73 -28.33
C SER A 303 3.48 -1.46 -29.36
N PRO A 304 3.09 -2.42 -30.17
CA PRO A 304 1.90 -2.31 -30.98
C PRO A 304 0.66 -2.30 -30.07
N TRP A 305 -0.23 -1.35 -30.31
CA TRP A 305 -1.48 -1.20 -29.56
C TRP A 305 -2.66 -1.65 -30.44
N ASN A 306 -3.63 -2.35 -29.84
CA ASN A 306 -4.93 -2.56 -30.47
C ASN A 306 -5.73 -1.25 -30.43
N GLY A 307 -5.74 -0.52 -31.52
CA GLY A 307 -6.34 0.79 -31.61
C GLY A 307 -5.33 1.93 -31.47
N THR A 308 -5.79 3.09 -31.01
CA THR A 308 -4.92 4.26 -30.83
C THR A 308 -4.16 4.15 -29.51
N SER A 309 -2.84 4.08 -29.58
CA SER A 309 -1.99 4.06 -28.39
C SER A 309 -2.25 5.30 -27.51
N PRO A 310 -2.44 5.13 -26.18
CA PRO A 310 -2.51 6.27 -25.25
C PRO A 310 -1.29 7.19 -25.34
N CYS A 311 -0.11 6.64 -25.62
CA CYS A 311 1.11 7.43 -25.82
C CYS A 311 1.03 8.27 -27.10
N ILE A 312 0.55 7.71 -28.22
CA ILE A 312 0.35 8.44 -29.47
C ILE A 312 -0.70 9.52 -29.28
N THR A 313 -1.81 9.20 -28.64
CA THR A 313 -2.87 10.16 -28.33
C THR A 313 -2.33 11.30 -27.48
N ALA A 314 -1.62 11.00 -26.41
CA ALA A 314 -1.00 12.00 -25.55
C ALA A 314 -0.01 12.90 -26.31
N LYS A 315 0.83 12.31 -27.15
CA LYS A 315 1.76 13.06 -28.00
C LYS A 315 1.03 14.02 -28.96
N ASN A 316 -0.01 13.53 -29.63
CA ASN A 316 -0.80 14.35 -30.55
C ASN A 316 -1.54 15.51 -29.83
N GLN A 317 -1.81 15.36 -28.55
CA GLN A 317 -2.37 16.39 -27.68
C GLN A 317 -1.30 17.35 -27.11
N GLY A 318 -0.01 17.18 -27.45
CA GLY A 318 1.08 18.00 -26.94
C GLY A 318 1.46 17.70 -25.49
N VAL A 319 1.20 16.48 -25.02
CA VAL A 319 1.65 16.02 -23.70
C VAL A 319 3.14 15.69 -23.76
N ARG A 320 3.90 16.15 -22.79
CA ARG A 320 5.31 15.76 -22.62
C ARG A 320 5.39 14.30 -22.17
N ILE A 321 6.02 13.46 -22.96
CA ILE A 321 6.26 12.05 -22.65
C ILE A 321 7.70 11.88 -22.17
N GLU A 322 7.88 11.34 -20.97
CA GLU A 322 9.20 10.95 -20.43
C GLU A 322 9.30 9.44 -20.41
N ARG A 323 10.35 8.92 -21.03
CA ARG A 323 10.62 7.51 -21.20
C ARG A 323 11.73 7.07 -20.26
N TYR A 324 11.54 5.98 -19.57
CA TYR A 324 12.43 5.46 -18.54
C TYR A 324 12.85 4.03 -18.82
N GLU A 325 14.08 3.67 -18.41
CA GLU A 325 14.58 2.31 -18.33
C GLU A 325 14.64 1.90 -16.87
N TYR A 326 14.12 0.72 -16.55
CA TYR A 326 14.23 0.15 -15.21
C TYR A 326 15.66 -0.33 -14.97
N ILE A 327 16.37 0.25 -14.02
CA ILE A 327 17.78 -0.07 -13.70
C ILE A 327 17.95 -0.76 -12.33
N GLY A 328 16.89 -1.16 -11.68
CA GLY A 328 16.93 -1.86 -10.39
C GLY A 328 15.87 -1.38 -9.40
N TYR A 329 15.86 -1.99 -8.23
CA TYR A 329 14.90 -1.63 -7.18
C TYR A 329 14.99 -0.12 -6.89
N ASP A 330 13.87 0.55 -7.03
CA ASP A 330 13.68 1.99 -6.74
C ASP A 330 14.43 2.99 -7.62
N LYS A 331 15.04 2.58 -8.73
CA LYS A 331 15.77 3.48 -9.62
C LYS A 331 15.32 3.28 -11.07
N ASP A 332 14.94 4.38 -11.68
CA ASP A 332 14.64 4.46 -13.09
C ASP A 332 15.60 5.48 -13.74
N LYS A 333 16.16 5.14 -14.87
CA LYS A 333 16.96 6.05 -15.68
C LYS A 333 16.07 6.68 -16.75
N MET A 334 15.94 7.99 -16.72
CA MET A 334 15.28 8.70 -17.81
C MET A 334 16.12 8.58 -19.08
N LEU A 335 15.56 8.03 -20.15
CA LEU A 335 16.20 7.85 -21.43
C LEU A 335 15.99 9.06 -22.34
N SER A 336 14.78 9.56 -22.41
CA SER A 336 14.42 10.67 -23.30
C SER A 336 13.12 11.34 -22.88
N SER A 337 12.94 12.57 -23.33
CA SER A 337 11.66 13.26 -23.25
C SER A 337 11.26 13.76 -24.64
N PHE A 338 9.95 13.71 -24.92
CA PHE A 338 9.34 14.22 -26.15
C PHE A 338 8.31 15.27 -25.77
N ASN A 339 8.34 16.40 -26.50
CA ASN A 339 7.32 17.45 -26.38
C ASN A 339 6.33 17.30 -27.51
#